data_e48af534bcad0949744424cb9bde7d30
#
_entry.id   e48af534bcad0949744424cb9bde7d30
#
_cell.length_a   1.000
_cell.length_b   1.000
_cell.length_c   1.000
_cell.angle_alpha   90.00
_cell.angle_beta   90.00
_cell.angle_gamma   90.00
#
_symmetry.space_group_name_H-M   'P 1'
#
loop_
_entity.id
_entity.type
_entity.pdbx_description
1 polymer ?
#
loop_
_entity_poly.entity_id
_entity_poly.type
_entity_poly.pdbx_seq_one_letter_code
_entity_poly.pdbx_strand_id
1 'polypeptide(L)'
;MNIVKTSDPSRPAGADGLNERVHLIPLGHEIDRAVKPFNTYRAERAYVIVVPDNADLDEQMLEKQRHYTKRVCEGLLAVGVRPDVAYCNMFDILDVLRVVSSLIVREKRQGNDVLINMSACGRMTSVPVTMAAMVHGVTAYYVHADRYATGDDAAFEADHGLSIVETGRVEPLYNFSIMMPDAECQLLLCELYRRGQGMTSEDLLDFCHMKGFEGYDKLPPEKKNKSGEYSSGPKNRELLNRTNRKYLHKLEAAGYITRIWSGRRFSVHITDAGRYIACVSGLL
;
A
#
# COMPACT_ATOMS: atom_id res chain seq x y z
N MET A 1 2.52 -23.82 19.31
CA MET A 1 1.34 -23.02 19.62
C MET A 1 0.91 -22.36 18.33
N ASN A 2 -0.20 -22.78 17.72
CA ASN A 2 -0.56 -22.42 16.35
C ASN A 2 -0.97 -20.95 16.28
N ILE A 3 -0.08 -20.12 15.74
CA ILE A 3 -0.38 -18.73 15.38
C ILE A 3 -1.23 -18.77 14.12
N VAL A 4 -2.36 -18.09 14.19
CA VAL A 4 -3.46 -17.97 13.25
C VAL A 4 -2.98 -17.98 11.79
N LYS A 5 -3.48 -18.96 11.04
CA LYS A 5 -3.35 -19.04 9.59
C LYS A 5 -3.91 -17.77 8.97
N THR A 6 -3.17 -17.24 7.99
CA THR A 6 -3.65 -16.24 7.04
C THR A 6 -5.05 -16.58 6.56
N SER A 7 -5.97 -15.62 6.63
CA SER A 7 -7.33 -15.74 6.14
C SER A 7 -7.34 -16.28 4.71
N ASP A 8 -8.08 -17.36 4.51
CA ASP A 8 -8.33 -17.97 3.21
C ASP A 8 -8.97 -16.94 2.27
N PRO A 9 -8.34 -16.59 1.11
CA PRO A 9 -8.89 -15.62 0.17
C PRO A 9 -10.20 -16.08 -0.50
N SER A 10 -10.63 -17.32 -0.28
CA SER A 10 -11.87 -17.90 -0.83
C SER A 10 -13.09 -17.73 0.08
N ARG A 11 -12.95 -17.13 1.29
CA ARG A 11 -14.09 -16.96 2.19
C ARG A 11 -15.00 -15.84 1.67
N PRO A 12 -16.28 -16.12 1.38
CA PRO A 12 -17.22 -15.09 0.94
C PRO A 12 -17.38 -14.02 2.01
N ALA A 13 -17.61 -12.77 1.58
CA ALA A 13 -17.98 -11.65 2.42
C ALA A 13 -19.04 -12.09 3.44
N GLY A 14 -18.95 -11.54 4.67
CA GLY A 14 -19.73 -11.95 5.82
C GLY A 14 -21.19 -12.23 5.48
N ALA A 15 -21.72 -13.29 6.05
CA ALA A 15 -23.02 -13.90 5.72
C ALA A 15 -24.25 -12.99 5.83
N ASP A 16 -24.11 -11.74 6.29
CA ASP A 16 -25.22 -10.81 6.57
C ASP A 16 -25.23 -9.53 5.70
N GLY A 17 -24.33 -9.37 4.73
CA GLY A 17 -24.38 -8.22 3.80
C GLY A 17 -24.17 -6.84 4.45
N LEU A 18 -23.73 -6.77 5.69
CA LEU A 18 -23.40 -5.52 6.38
C LEU A 18 -21.93 -5.17 6.13
N ASN A 19 -21.69 -3.91 5.74
CA ASN A 19 -20.33 -3.39 5.58
C ASN A 19 -19.61 -3.38 6.93
N GLU A 20 -18.43 -3.98 7.01
CA GLU A 20 -17.60 -3.94 8.21
C GLU A 20 -16.88 -2.59 8.31
N ARG A 21 -16.68 -2.12 9.53
CA ARG A 21 -15.69 -1.08 9.82
C ARG A 21 -14.37 -1.74 10.17
N VAL A 22 -13.36 -1.45 9.37
CA VAL A 22 -12.05 -2.07 9.43
C VAL A 22 -11.00 -1.02 9.76
N HIS A 23 -10.20 -1.25 10.81
CA HIS A 23 -9.10 -0.36 11.14
C HIS A 23 -7.77 -0.95 10.70
N LEU A 24 -6.90 -0.11 10.12
CA LEU A 24 -5.52 -0.44 9.85
C LEU A 24 -4.66 0.17 10.98
N ILE A 25 -3.89 -0.67 11.66
CA ILE A 25 -3.07 -0.30 12.82
C ILE A 25 -1.62 -0.70 12.53
N PRO A 26 -0.83 0.15 11.86
CA PRO A 26 0.61 -0.05 11.81
C PRO A 26 1.15 0.03 13.24
N LEU A 27 1.77 -1.05 13.71
CA LEU A 27 2.11 -1.21 15.12
C LEU A 27 3.62 -1.13 15.35
N GLY A 28 4.02 -0.12 16.10
CA GLY A 28 5.33 -0.03 16.77
C GLY A 28 5.25 -0.56 18.20
N HIS A 29 5.78 0.19 19.15
CA HIS A 29 5.83 -0.17 20.57
C HIS A 29 4.69 0.50 21.36
N GLU A 30 3.45 0.42 20.89
CA GLU A 30 2.27 1.05 21.48
C GLU A 30 1.16 0.01 21.69
N ILE A 31 0.62 -0.07 22.90
CA ILE A 31 -0.52 -0.92 23.22
C ILE A 31 -1.77 -0.04 23.37
N ASP A 32 -1.73 0.93 24.26
CA ASP A 32 -2.90 1.75 24.59
C ASP A 32 -3.42 2.51 23.37
N ARG A 33 -2.54 3.13 22.58
CA ARG A 33 -2.94 3.83 21.36
C ARG A 33 -3.55 2.91 20.30
N ALA A 34 -3.17 1.63 20.32
CA ALA A 34 -3.71 0.65 19.39
C ALA A 34 -5.07 0.10 19.83
N VAL A 35 -5.34 -0.03 21.14
CA VAL A 35 -6.50 -0.75 21.69
C VAL A 35 -7.55 0.19 22.27
N LYS A 36 -7.16 1.20 23.05
CA LYS A 36 -8.09 2.07 23.80
C LYS A 36 -9.11 2.83 22.94
N PRO A 37 -8.83 3.23 21.68
CA PRO A 37 -9.85 3.86 20.84
C PRO A 37 -11.12 3.02 20.68
N PHE A 38 -11.02 1.70 20.73
CA PHE A 38 -12.15 0.79 20.55
C PHE A 38 -13.09 0.71 21.75
N ASN A 39 -12.76 1.32 22.89
CA ASN A 39 -13.69 1.55 23.99
C ASN A 39 -14.81 2.52 23.57
N THR A 40 -14.56 3.40 22.59
CA THR A 40 -15.51 4.42 22.12
C THR A 40 -15.92 4.20 20.67
N TYR A 41 -15.00 3.77 19.83
CA TYR A 41 -15.23 3.54 18.42
C TYR A 41 -15.54 2.06 18.15
N ARG A 42 -16.62 1.80 17.44
CA ARG A 42 -16.94 0.43 17.02
C ARG A 42 -16.11 0.05 15.80
N ALA A 43 -15.62 -1.17 15.80
CA ALA A 43 -15.03 -1.83 14.63
C ALA A 43 -15.33 -3.32 14.71
N GLU A 44 -15.53 -3.95 13.59
CA GLU A 44 -15.69 -5.39 13.49
C GLU A 44 -14.32 -6.08 13.38
N ARG A 45 -13.35 -5.39 12.73
CA ARG A 45 -12.05 -5.97 12.44
C ARG A 45 -10.93 -4.93 12.44
N ALA A 46 -9.70 -5.38 12.74
CA ALA A 46 -8.52 -4.55 12.63
C ALA A 46 -7.35 -5.34 12.04
N TYR A 47 -6.62 -4.74 11.09
CA TYR A 47 -5.32 -5.23 10.66
C TYR A 47 -4.24 -4.66 11.57
N VAL A 48 -3.54 -5.52 12.29
CA VAL A 48 -2.32 -5.17 13.03
C VAL A 48 -1.15 -5.38 12.07
N ILE A 49 -0.58 -4.28 11.58
CA ILE A 49 0.49 -4.30 10.57
C ILE A 49 1.83 -4.23 11.28
N VAL A 50 2.66 -5.23 11.07
CA VAL A 50 3.92 -5.44 11.80
C VAL A 50 5.06 -5.84 10.86
N VAL A 51 6.30 -5.77 11.33
CA VAL A 51 7.44 -6.34 10.61
C VAL A 51 7.36 -7.86 10.62
N PRO A 52 7.77 -8.56 9.53
CA PRO A 52 7.81 -10.01 9.52
C PRO A 52 8.93 -10.55 10.43
N ASP A 53 8.75 -11.77 10.96
CA ASP A 53 9.71 -12.41 11.87
C ASP A 53 11.10 -12.65 11.25
N ASN A 54 11.20 -12.69 9.93
CA ASN A 54 12.44 -12.81 9.17
C ASN A 54 13.00 -11.47 8.70
N ALA A 55 12.55 -10.35 9.27
CA ALA A 55 13.13 -9.04 8.98
C ALA A 55 14.59 -8.98 9.45
N ASP A 56 15.40 -8.21 8.73
CA ASP A 56 16.80 -7.94 9.11
C ASP A 56 16.86 -6.92 10.25
N LEU A 57 16.45 -7.39 11.44
CA LEU A 57 16.42 -6.64 12.70
C LEU A 57 17.10 -7.49 13.78
N ASP A 58 17.59 -6.83 14.83
CA ASP A 58 18.11 -7.54 15.97
C ASP A 58 17.02 -8.33 16.73
N GLU A 59 17.42 -9.43 17.37
CA GLU A 59 16.47 -10.34 18.03
C GLU A 59 15.68 -9.65 19.15
N GLN A 60 16.25 -8.66 19.84
CA GLN A 60 15.53 -7.92 20.90
C GLN A 60 14.40 -7.09 20.32
N MET A 61 14.60 -6.47 19.17
CA MET A 61 13.53 -5.74 18.46
C MET A 61 12.42 -6.68 18.00
N LEU A 62 12.77 -7.85 17.48
CA LEU A 62 11.80 -8.86 17.06
C LEU A 62 11.01 -9.42 18.25
N GLU A 63 11.66 -9.70 19.38
CA GLU A 63 10.98 -10.13 20.61
C GLU A 63 10.02 -9.07 21.15
N LYS A 64 10.44 -7.79 21.19
CA LYS A 64 9.56 -6.67 21.53
C LYS A 64 8.37 -6.59 20.57
N GLN A 65 8.60 -6.69 19.27
CA GLN A 65 7.51 -6.64 18.29
C GLN A 65 6.51 -7.78 18.50
N ARG A 66 6.99 -9.00 18.76
CA ARG A 66 6.11 -10.15 19.07
C ARG A 66 5.29 -9.91 20.34
N HIS A 67 5.92 -9.35 21.38
CA HIS A 67 5.24 -8.99 22.63
C HIS A 67 4.09 -7.99 22.36
N TYR A 68 4.39 -6.86 21.71
CA TYR A 68 3.37 -5.83 21.41
C TYR A 68 2.28 -6.35 20.49
N THR A 69 2.63 -7.11 19.46
CA THR A 69 1.66 -7.75 18.56
C THR A 69 0.69 -8.63 19.34
N LYS A 70 1.20 -9.49 20.22
CA LYS A 70 0.40 -10.37 21.05
C LYS A 70 -0.54 -9.58 21.97
N ARG A 71 0.00 -8.58 22.71
CA ARG A 71 -0.78 -7.76 23.65
C ARG A 71 -1.88 -6.97 22.95
N VAL A 72 -1.59 -6.39 21.79
CA VAL A 72 -2.58 -5.65 21.00
C VAL A 72 -3.67 -6.59 20.46
N CYS A 73 -3.32 -7.75 19.91
CA CYS A 73 -4.31 -8.72 19.45
C CYS A 73 -5.22 -9.22 20.58
N GLU A 74 -4.66 -9.53 21.76
CA GLU A 74 -5.43 -9.91 22.94
C GLU A 74 -6.36 -8.78 23.40
N GLY A 75 -5.86 -7.53 23.43
CA GLY A 75 -6.62 -6.36 23.80
C GLY A 75 -7.79 -6.08 22.83
N LEU A 76 -7.54 -6.19 21.52
CA LEU A 76 -8.59 -6.03 20.49
C LEU A 76 -9.70 -7.09 20.64
N LEU A 77 -9.31 -8.35 20.85
CA LEU A 77 -10.29 -9.43 21.10
C LEU A 77 -11.12 -9.16 22.35
N ALA A 78 -10.50 -8.66 23.43
CA ALA A 78 -11.20 -8.37 24.68
C ALA A 78 -12.27 -7.27 24.53
N VAL A 79 -12.10 -6.35 23.58
CA VAL A 79 -13.08 -5.29 23.25
C VAL A 79 -13.99 -5.65 22.06
N GLY A 80 -13.95 -6.90 21.59
CA GLY A 80 -14.85 -7.41 20.55
C GLY A 80 -14.41 -7.13 19.11
N VAL A 81 -13.17 -6.67 18.89
CA VAL A 81 -12.59 -6.42 17.58
C VAL A 81 -11.75 -7.61 17.14
N ARG A 82 -12.04 -8.18 15.97
CA ARG A 82 -11.28 -9.30 15.41
C ARG A 82 -9.95 -8.81 14.81
N PRO A 83 -8.76 -9.21 15.34
CA PRO A 83 -7.49 -8.83 14.76
C PRO A 83 -7.09 -9.77 13.63
N ASP A 84 -6.57 -9.20 12.54
CA ASP A 84 -5.84 -9.88 11.48
C ASP A 84 -4.41 -9.33 11.44
N VAL A 85 -3.37 -10.18 11.37
CA VAL A 85 -1.99 -9.72 11.30
C VAL A 85 -1.57 -9.61 9.84
N ALA A 86 -1.03 -8.44 9.47
CA ALA A 86 -0.44 -8.19 8.16
C ALA A 86 1.04 -7.83 8.32
N TYR A 87 1.85 -8.22 7.34
CA TYR A 87 3.30 -8.04 7.40
C TYR A 87 3.77 -6.99 6.41
N CYS A 88 4.69 -6.12 6.87
CA CYS A 88 5.25 -5.03 6.10
C CYS A 88 6.63 -4.65 6.64
N ASN A 89 7.56 -4.29 5.76
CA ASN A 89 8.78 -3.62 6.21
C ASN A 89 8.43 -2.18 6.65
N MET A 90 8.20 -1.99 7.94
CA MET A 90 7.78 -0.71 8.53
C MET A 90 8.84 0.41 8.40
N PHE A 91 10.06 0.07 8.01
CA PHE A 91 11.18 0.98 7.79
C PHE A 91 11.38 1.36 6.31
N ASP A 92 10.61 0.73 5.41
CA ASP A 92 10.60 1.04 3.97
C ASP A 92 9.29 1.76 3.60
N ILE A 93 9.40 3.03 3.24
CA ILE A 93 8.26 3.87 2.86
C ILE A 93 7.47 3.26 1.68
N LEU A 94 8.15 2.69 0.69
CA LEU A 94 7.49 2.10 -0.48
C LEU A 94 6.73 0.83 -0.11
N ASP A 95 7.29 0.00 0.78
CA ASP A 95 6.60 -1.20 1.23
C ASP A 95 5.38 -0.86 2.10
N VAL A 96 5.49 0.13 2.99
CA VAL A 96 4.35 0.63 3.78
C VAL A 96 3.24 1.16 2.85
N LEU A 97 3.58 2.00 1.86
CA LEU A 97 2.61 2.50 0.88
C LEU A 97 1.92 1.35 0.15
N ARG A 98 2.69 0.38 -0.34
CA ARG A 98 2.18 -0.77 -1.07
C ARG A 98 1.22 -1.61 -0.24
N VAL A 99 1.63 -2.01 0.95
CA VAL A 99 0.83 -2.89 1.82
C VAL A 99 -0.44 -2.18 2.31
N VAL A 100 -0.31 -0.97 2.84
CA VAL A 100 -1.45 -0.21 3.37
C VAL A 100 -2.46 0.09 2.25
N SER A 101 -1.99 0.56 1.09
CA SER A 101 -2.89 0.85 -0.04
C SER A 101 -3.59 -0.39 -0.58
N SER A 102 -2.88 -1.53 -0.67
CA SER A 102 -3.48 -2.80 -1.09
C SER A 102 -4.58 -3.26 -0.12
N LEU A 103 -4.36 -3.11 1.19
CA LEU A 103 -5.38 -3.41 2.21
C LEU A 103 -6.60 -2.51 2.05
N ILE A 104 -6.39 -1.19 1.91
CA ILE A 104 -7.50 -0.23 1.72
C ILE A 104 -8.32 -0.58 0.48
N VAL A 105 -7.65 -0.79 -0.66
CA VAL A 105 -8.34 -1.11 -1.92
C VAL A 105 -9.12 -2.42 -1.82
N ARG A 106 -8.54 -3.44 -1.18
CA ARG A 106 -9.20 -4.72 -0.95
C ARG A 106 -10.48 -4.56 -0.12
N GLU A 107 -10.42 -3.85 1.00
CA GLU A 107 -11.55 -3.65 1.89
C GLU A 107 -12.63 -2.77 1.24
N LYS A 108 -12.25 -1.70 0.56
CA LYS A 108 -13.20 -0.85 -0.16
C LYS A 108 -13.93 -1.59 -1.29
N ARG A 109 -13.27 -2.53 -1.97
CA ARG A 109 -13.93 -3.39 -2.97
C ARG A 109 -14.99 -4.31 -2.38
N GLN A 110 -14.88 -4.63 -1.11
CA GLN A 110 -15.88 -5.40 -0.36
C GLN A 110 -16.99 -4.51 0.24
N GLY A 111 -16.90 -3.19 0.04
CA GLY A 111 -17.84 -2.21 0.57
C GLY A 111 -17.55 -1.79 2.02
N ASN A 112 -16.42 -2.21 2.59
CA ASN A 112 -16.08 -1.94 3.97
C ASN A 112 -15.65 -0.47 4.19
N ASP A 113 -15.95 0.06 5.39
CA ASP A 113 -15.49 1.37 5.85
C ASP A 113 -14.09 1.21 6.47
N VAL A 114 -13.11 1.95 5.94
CA VAL A 114 -11.70 1.81 6.35
C VAL A 114 -11.22 3.06 7.08
N LEU A 115 -10.64 2.85 8.27
CA LEU A 115 -9.97 3.89 9.04
C LEU A 115 -8.51 3.49 9.32
N ILE A 116 -7.64 4.47 9.52
CA ILE A 116 -6.22 4.22 9.78
C ILE A 116 -5.77 4.89 11.07
N ASN A 117 -5.23 4.11 11.99
CA ASN A 117 -4.57 4.60 13.20
C ASN A 117 -3.12 4.96 12.87
N MET A 118 -2.81 6.25 12.77
CA MET A 118 -1.44 6.71 12.49
C MET A 118 -0.57 6.93 13.74
N SER A 119 -1.12 6.72 14.93
CA SER A 119 -0.46 7.07 16.20
C SER A 119 0.24 5.89 16.89
N ALA A 120 -0.06 4.66 16.48
CA ALA A 120 0.52 3.45 17.07
C ALA A 120 1.88 3.05 16.45
N CYS A 121 2.40 3.80 15.49
CA CYS A 121 3.63 3.48 14.76
C CYS A 121 4.69 4.59 14.87
N GLY A 122 5.90 4.28 14.40
CA GLY A 122 7.00 5.23 14.30
C GLY A 122 6.76 6.35 13.28
N ARG A 123 7.53 7.45 13.39
CA ARG A 123 7.37 8.63 12.52
C ARG A 123 7.55 8.32 11.04
N MET A 124 8.51 7.46 10.68
CA MET A 124 8.75 7.07 9.28
C MET A 124 7.59 6.30 8.68
N THR A 125 6.86 5.54 9.48
CA THR A 125 5.69 4.78 9.05
C THR A 125 4.44 5.65 8.98
N SER A 126 4.28 6.62 9.89
CA SER A 126 3.08 7.48 9.91
C SER A 126 2.94 8.34 8.66
N VAL A 127 4.05 8.75 8.02
CA VAL A 127 4.02 9.55 6.78
C VAL A 127 3.37 8.78 5.62
N PRO A 128 3.89 7.63 5.17
CA PRO A 128 3.28 6.86 4.07
C PRO A 128 1.86 6.38 4.39
N VAL A 129 1.57 6.06 5.63
CA VAL A 129 0.21 5.69 6.08
C VAL A 129 -0.77 6.84 5.85
N THR A 130 -0.38 8.07 6.22
CA THR A 130 -1.18 9.27 6.00
C THR A 130 -1.34 9.58 4.50
N MET A 131 -0.27 9.42 3.72
CA MET A 131 -0.33 9.57 2.25
C MET A 131 -1.32 8.58 1.62
N ALA A 132 -1.28 7.30 2.03
CA ALA A 132 -2.22 6.30 1.56
C ALA A 132 -3.67 6.67 1.92
N ALA A 133 -3.92 7.17 3.15
CA ALA A 133 -5.23 7.65 3.57
C ALA A 133 -5.75 8.75 2.65
N MET A 134 -4.93 9.75 2.33
CA MET A 134 -5.29 10.86 1.45
C MET A 134 -5.58 10.42 0.02
N VAL A 135 -4.73 9.54 -0.55
CA VAL A 135 -4.91 9.02 -1.91
C VAL A 135 -6.20 8.23 -2.05
N HIS A 136 -6.51 7.41 -1.06
CA HIS A 136 -7.69 6.53 -1.12
C HIS A 136 -8.96 7.15 -0.51
N GLY A 137 -8.88 8.37 0.03
CA GLY A 137 -10.02 9.05 0.64
C GLY A 137 -10.58 8.30 1.85
N VAL A 138 -9.70 7.71 2.69
CA VAL A 138 -10.07 7.09 3.96
C VAL A 138 -9.61 7.97 5.13
N THR A 139 -10.25 7.84 6.28
CA THR A 139 -9.93 8.66 7.45
C THR A 139 -8.71 8.11 8.18
N ALA A 140 -7.64 8.91 8.27
CA ALA A 140 -6.59 8.69 9.25
C ALA A 140 -6.93 9.40 10.56
N TYR A 141 -6.56 8.81 11.70
CA TYR A 141 -6.78 9.42 13.00
C TYR A 141 -5.56 9.26 13.91
N TYR A 142 -5.43 10.21 14.83
CA TYR A 142 -4.39 10.23 15.85
C TYR A 142 -5.00 10.03 17.23
N VAL A 143 -4.40 9.17 18.05
CA VAL A 143 -4.76 8.92 19.45
C VAL A 143 -3.78 9.68 20.33
N HIS A 144 -4.28 10.61 21.12
CA HIS A 144 -3.45 11.38 22.03
C HIS A 144 -3.01 10.53 23.23
N ALA A 145 -1.74 10.64 23.59
CA ALA A 145 -1.25 10.10 24.85
C ALA A 145 -1.52 11.12 25.97
N ASP A 146 -1.96 10.62 27.11
CA ASP A 146 -2.07 11.43 28.31
C ASP A 146 -0.73 11.48 29.06
N ARG A 147 0.03 10.38 29.02
CA ARG A 147 1.39 10.28 29.59
C ARG A 147 2.30 9.44 28.69
N TYR A 148 3.60 9.69 28.78
CA TYR A 148 4.64 8.92 28.11
C TYR A 148 5.50 8.18 29.14
N ALA A 149 6.04 7.02 28.75
CA ALA A 149 7.05 6.32 29.55
C ALA A 149 8.25 7.24 29.80
N THR A 150 8.73 7.25 31.03
CA THR A 150 9.91 8.04 31.46
C THR A 150 10.98 7.10 32.00
N GLY A 151 12.15 7.10 31.36
CA GLY A 151 13.29 6.32 31.83
C GLY A 151 13.14 4.81 31.67
N ASP A 152 13.69 4.05 32.64
CA ASP A 152 13.79 2.58 32.58
C ASP A 152 12.56 1.86 33.17
N ASP A 153 11.35 2.36 32.93
CA ASP A 153 10.14 1.71 33.45
C ASP A 153 9.68 0.56 32.51
N ALA A 154 10.39 -0.56 32.57
CA ALA A 154 10.11 -1.74 31.77
C ALA A 154 8.71 -2.33 32.03
N ALA A 155 8.20 -2.22 33.26
CA ALA A 155 6.84 -2.69 33.60
C ALA A 155 5.79 -1.83 32.91
N PHE A 156 5.98 -0.51 32.90
CA PHE A 156 5.10 0.41 32.19
C PHE A 156 5.07 0.11 30.69
N GLU A 157 6.25 -0.02 30.04
CA GLU A 157 6.33 -0.32 28.62
C GLU A 157 5.68 -1.67 28.28
N ALA A 158 5.83 -2.68 29.13
CA ALA A 158 5.25 -4.01 28.91
C ALA A 158 3.72 -4.00 28.94
N ASP A 159 3.09 -3.14 29.73
CA ASP A 159 1.64 -3.09 29.91
C ASP A 159 0.94 -2.08 28.99
N HIS A 160 1.58 -0.95 28.68
CA HIS A 160 0.98 0.17 27.96
C HIS A 160 1.67 0.48 26.61
N GLY A 161 2.92 0.07 26.45
CA GLY A 161 3.80 0.55 25.39
C GLY A 161 4.48 1.86 25.78
N LEU A 162 4.85 2.68 24.81
CA LEU A 162 5.54 3.95 25.05
C LEU A 162 4.64 5.05 25.65
N SER A 163 3.34 4.84 25.70
CA SER A 163 2.40 5.86 26.19
C SER A 163 1.15 5.26 26.82
N ILE A 164 0.58 5.99 27.79
CA ILE A 164 -0.73 5.70 28.38
C ILE A 164 -1.80 6.56 27.72
N VAL A 165 -2.95 5.94 27.44
CA VAL A 165 -4.17 6.60 26.98
C VAL A 165 -5.26 6.39 28.04
N GLU A 166 -5.61 7.42 28.77
CA GLU A 166 -6.66 7.43 29.80
C GLU A 166 -7.95 8.03 29.23
N THR A 167 -7.84 9.18 28.57
CA THR A 167 -8.99 9.93 28.04
C THR A 167 -9.54 9.36 26.75
N GLY A 168 -8.74 8.57 26.02
CA GLY A 168 -9.12 8.02 24.73
C GLY A 168 -9.38 9.09 23.65
N ARG A 169 -8.79 10.28 23.79
CA ARG A 169 -8.99 11.37 22.83
C ARG A 169 -8.44 10.97 21.47
N VAL A 170 -9.33 10.91 20.50
CA VAL A 170 -9.01 10.62 19.10
C VAL A 170 -9.28 11.86 18.26
N GLU A 171 -8.33 12.22 17.42
CA GLU A 171 -8.42 13.36 16.51
C GLU A 171 -8.32 12.89 15.07
N PRO A 172 -9.39 13.03 14.27
CA PRO A 172 -9.34 12.70 12.86
C PRO A 172 -8.48 13.72 12.11
N LEU A 173 -7.67 13.22 11.18
CA LEU A 173 -6.92 14.08 10.28
C LEU A 173 -7.81 14.50 9.12
N TYR A 174 -7.90 15.81 8.87
CA TYR A 174 -8.61 16.32 7.71
C TYR A 174 -7.84 16.01 6.43
N ASN A 175 -8.46 15.19 5.57
CA ASN A 175 -7.88 14.79 4.31
C ASN A 175 -8.14 15.84 3.23
N PHE A 176 -7.16 16.03 2.35
CA PHE A 176 -7.35 16.63 1.04
C PHE A 176 -7.11 15.59 -0.05
N SER A 177 -7.81 15.73 -1.18
CA SER A 177 -7.69 14.77 -2.25
C SER A 177 -6.35 14.90 -3.00
N ILE A 178 -5.61 13.82 -3.09
CA ILE A 178 -4.43 13.72 -3.95
C ILE A 178 -4.90 13.15 -5.30
N MET A 179 -4.68 13.91 -6.38
CA MET A 179 -5.02 13.46 -7.72
C MET A 179 -4.03 12.40 -8.21
N MET A 180 -4.54 11.21 -8.48
CA MET A 180 -3.78 10.13 -9.08
C MET A 180 -3.86 10.17 -10.61
N PRO A 181 -2.84 9.68 -11.34
CA PRO A 181 -2.95 9.46 -12.77
C PRO A 181 -4.15 8.56 -13.10
N ASP A 182 -4.61 8.59 -14.36
CA ASP A 182 -5.67 7.69 -14.82
C ASP A 182 -5.28 6.20 -14.64
N ALA A 183 -6.29 5.32 -14.60
CA ALA A 183 -6.10 3.91 -14.25
C ALA A 183 -5.09 3.20 -15.17
N GLU A 184 -5.11 3.50 -16.47
CA GLU A 184 -4.18 2.90 -17.44
C GLU A 184 -2.73 3.36 -17.17
N CYS A 185 -2.52 4.62 -16.80
CA CYS A 185 -1.23 5.17 -16.37
C CYS A 185 -0.75 4.52 -15.07
N GLN A 186 -1.63 4.31 -14.09
CA GLN A 186 -1.28 3.60 -12.86
C GLN A 186 -0.83 2.15 -13.15
N LEU A 187 -1.55 1.44 -14.03
CA LEU A 187 -1.17 0.07 -14.44
C LEU A 187 0.21 0.03 -15.11
N LEU A 188 0.52 1.02 -15.97
CA LEU A 188 1.85 1.14 -16.58
C LEU A 188 2.95 1.37 -15.54
N LEU A 189 2.73 2.24 -14.56
CA LEU A 189 3.68 2.48 -13.47
C LEU A 189 3.88 1.23 -12.60
N CYS A 190 2.81 0.50 -12.29
CA CYS A 190 2.89 -0.76 -11.55
C CYS A 190 3.69 -1.81 -12.30
N GLU A 191 3.51 -1.91 -13.62
CA GLU A 191 4.30 -2.85 -14.44
C GLU A 191 5.77 -2.47 -14.49
N LEU A 192 6.10 -1.19 -14.69
CA LEU A 192 7.47 -0.69 -14.63
C LEU A 192 8.12 -0.95 -13.26
N TYR A 193 7.37 -0.78 -12.19
CA TYR A 193 7.83 -1.08 -10.83
C TYR A 193 8.14 -2.58 -10.65
N ARG A 194 7.22 -3.48 -11.07
CA ARG A 194 7.42 -4.93 -10.95
C ARG A 194 8.61 -5.45 -11.74
N ARG A 195 8.84 -4.91 -12.93
CA ARG A 195 9.99 -5.30 -13.76
C ARG A 195 11.32 -4.88 -13.17
N GLY A 196 11.35 -3.78 -12.41
CA GLY A 196 12.59 -3.22 -11.86
C GLY A 196 13.58 -2.69 -12.91
N GLN A 197 13.25 -2.89 -14.18
CA GLN A 197 14.02 -2.45 -15.35
C GLN A 197 13.09 -1.74 -16.34
N GLY A 198 13.67 -1.00 -17.27
CA GLY A 198 12.89 -0.27 -18.27
C GLY A 198 12.11 -1.19 -19.22
N MET A 199 11.09 -0.62 -19.86
CA MET A 199 10.30 -1.26 -20.90
C MET A 199 10.66 -0.65 -22.25
N THR A 200 10.88 -1.50 -23.26
CA THR A 200 11.03 -1.07 -24.66
C THR A 200 9.69 -0.61 -25.24
N SER A 201 9.70 0.02 -26.39
CA SER A 201 8.47 0.38 -27.11
C SER A 201 7.63 -0.84 -27.49
N GLU A 202 8.25 -1.99 -27.72
CA GLU A 202 7.58 -3.27 -28.03
C GLU A 202 6.90 -3.81 -26.77
N ASP A 203 7.65 -3.90 -25.64
CA ASP A 203 7.08 -4.30 -24.34
C ASP A 203 5.87 -3.45 -23.93
N LEU A 204 5.91 -2.14 -24.21
CA LEU A 204 4.80 -1.24 -23.89
C LEU A 204 3.54 -1.56 -24.72
N LEU A 205 3.69 -1.82 -26.02
CA LEU A 205 2.57 -2.17 -26.88
C LEU A 205 1.97 -3.52 -26.49
N ASP A 206 2.83 -4.50 -26.20
CA ASP A 206 2.41 -5.84 -25.75
C ASP A 206 1.68 -5.76 -24.42
N PHE A 207 2.17 -4.94 -23.48
CA PHE A 207 1.51 -4.72 -22.20
C PHE A 207 0.14 -4.06 -22.38
N CYS A 208 0.03 -3.01 -23.20
CA CYS A 208 -1.25 -2.33 -23.47
C CYS A 208 -2.27 -3.30 -24.09
N HIS A 209 -1.82 -4.15 -25.01
CA HIS A 209 -2.66 -5.20 -25.61
C HIS A 209 -3.11 -6.22 -24.57
N MET A 210 -2.17 -6.81 -23.83
CA MET A 210 -2.45 -7.85 -22.82
C MET A 210 -3.40 -7.36 -21.72
N LYS A 211 -3.32 -6.06 -21.36
CA LYS A 211 -4.22 -5.46 -20.37
C LYS A 211 -5.53 -4.94 -20.96
N GLY A 212 -5.76 -5.10 -22.25
CA GLY A 212 -7.00 -4.69 -22.91
C GLY A 212 -7.20 -3.18 -22.94
N PHE A 213 -6.13 -2.41 -23.08
CA PHE A 213 -6.25 -0.96 -23.20
C PHE A 213 -7.02 -0.60 -24.46
N GLU A 214 -7.86 0.41 -24.39
CA GLU A 214 -8.73 0.81 -25.49
C GLU A 214 -7.94 1.16 -26.76
N GLY A 215 -8.24 0.45 -27.85
CA GLY A 215 -7.60 0.61 -29.16
C GLY A 215 -6.30 -0.16 -29.33
N TYR A 216 -6.02 -1.14 -28.45
CA TYR A 216 -4.90 -2.08 -28.58
C TYR A 216 -5.36 -3.53 -28.81
N ASP A 217 -6.64 -3.75 -29.17
CA ASP A 217 -7.25 -5.08 -29.35
C ASP A 217 -6.53 -5.95 -30.38
N LYS A 218 -5.85 -5.34 -31.35
CA LYS A 218 -5.11 -6.02 -32.41
C LYS A 218 -3.71 -5.44 -32.53
N LEU A 219 -2.74 -6.12 -31.95
CA LEU A 219 -1.34 -5.90 -32.34
C LEU A 219 -1.18 -6.35 -33.81
N PRO A 220 -0.53 -5.52 -34.64
CA PRO A 220 -0.22 -5.95 -35.99
C PRO A 220 0.73 -7.14 -35.94
N PRO A 221 0.57 -8.15 -36.84
CA PRO A 221 1.48 -9.27 -36.89
C PRO A 221 2.91 -8.78 -37.13
N GLU A 222 3.85 -9.38 -36.41
CA GLU A 222 5.27 -9.13 -36.61
C GLU A 222 5.66 -9.40 -38.08
N LYS A 223 6.11 -8.39 -38.77
CA LYS A 223 6.69 -8.56 -40.10
C LYS A 223 8.19 -8.53 -39.99
N LYS A 224 8.84 -9.64 -40.31
CA LYS A 224 10.29 -9.66 -40.56
C LYS A 224 10.59 -9.00 -41.89
N ASN A 225 11.58 -8.12 -41.93
CA ASN A 225 12.10 -7.60 -43.19
C ASN A 225 12.84 -8.73 -43.94
N LYS A 226 13.21 -8.46 -45.20
CA LYS A 226 14.02 -9.36 -46.03
C LYS A 226 15.39 -9.72 -45.41
N SER A 227 15.86 -8.96 -44.41
CA SER A 227 17.07 -9.22 -43.65
C SER A 227 16.84 -9.98 -42.33
N GLY A 228 15.61 -10.44 -42.06
CA GLY A 228 15.27 -11.18 -40.82
C GLY A 228 15.10 -10.31 -39.58
N GLU A 229 15.26 -9.01 -39.68
CA GLU A 229 15.00 -8.06 -38.58
C GLU A 229 13.53 -7.68 -38.50
N TYR A 230 13.04 -7.51 -37.27
CA TYR A 230 11.69 -7.03 -37.03
C TYR A 230 11.52 -5.58 -37.48
N SER A 231 10.67 -5.36 -38.48
CA SER A 231 10.34 -4.01 -38.93
C SER A 231 9.09 -3.54 -38.19
N SER A 232 9.19 -2.44 -37.49
CA SER A 232 8.03 -1.70 -36.97
C SER A 232 7.20 -1.20 -38.14
N GLY A 233 6.14 -1.97 -38.50
CA GLY A 233 5.23 -1.57 -39.57
C GLY A 233 4.50 -0.26 -39.25
N PRO A 234 3.84 0.37 -40.26
CA PRO A 234 3.10 1.63 -40.09
C PRO A 234 2.11 1.62 -38.92
N LYS A 235 1.44 0.48 -38.67
CA LYS A 235 0.49 0.30 -37.56
C LYS A 235 1.16 0.34 -36.18
N ASN A 236 2.36 -0.24 -36.01
CA ASN A 236 3.10 -0.14 -34.76
C ASN A 236 3.52 1.31 -34.47
N ARG A 237 3.85 2.08 -35.51
CA ARG A 237 4.16 3.50 -35.37
C ARG A 237 2.94 4.30 -34.92
N GLU A 238 1.75 4.00 -35.45
CA GLU A 238 0.49 4.65 -35.05
C GLU A 238 0.14 4.33 -33.61
N LEU A 239 0.21 3.06 -33.20
CA LEU A 239 -0.02 2.63 -31.83
C LEU A 239 0.99 3.27 -30.85
N LEU A 240 2.27 3.32 -31.25
CA LEU A 240 3.28 3.96 -30.44
C LEU A 240 3.06 5.47 -30.29
N ASN A 241 2.62 6.15 -31.36
CA ASN A 241 2.24 7.56 -31.30
C ASN A 241 1.02 7.78 -30.36
N ARG A 242 0.06 6.84 -30.38
CA ARG A 242 -1.08 6.85 -29.46
C ARG A 242 -0.60 6.67 -28.02
N THR A 243 0.24 5.67 -27.74
CA THR A 243 0.85 5.41 -26.42
C THR A 243 1.58 6.63 -25.90
N ASN A 244 2.39 7.26 -26.75
CA ASN A 244 3.09 8.49 -26.44
C ASN A 244 2.13 9.60 -25.97
N ARG A 245 1.10 9.91 -26.77
CA ARG A 245 0.16 10.99 -26.47
C ARG A 245 -0.76 10.70 -25.29
N LYS A 246 -1.28 9.45 -25.21
CA LYS A 246 -2.28 9.09 -24.21
C LYS A 246 -1.66 8.87 -22.82
N TYR A 247 -0.43 8.34 -22.76
CA TYR A 247 0.20 7.90 -21.50
C TYR A 247 1.57 8.55 -21.25
N LEU A 248 2.55 8.33 -22.14
CA LEU A 248 3.96 8.61 -21.81
C LEU A 248 4.22 10.10 -21.61
N HIS A 249 3.63 10.97 -22.43
CA HIS A 249 3.80 12.43 -22.27
C HIS A 249 3.26 12.92 -20.91
N LYS A 250 2.11 12.39 -20.48
CA LYS A 250 1.53 12.76 -19.17
C LYS A 250 2.42 12.30 -18.02
N LEU A 251 2.86 11.05 -18.06
CA LEU A 251 3.68 10.46 -17.02
C LEU A 251 5.08 11.12 -16.94
N GLU A 252 5.66 11.46 -18.09
CA GLU A 252 6.95 12.14 -18.16
C GLU A 252 6.84 13.59 -17.70
N ALA A 253 5.80 14.31 -18.12
CA ALA A 253 5.53 15.68 -17.68
C ALA A 253 5.27 15.76 -16.16
N ALA A 254 4.66 14.73 -15.58
CA ALA A 254 4.48 14.60 -14.14
C ALA A 254 5.75 14.11 -13.40
N GLY A 255 6.82 13.78 -14.11
CA GLY A 255 8.08 13.30 -13.53
C GLY A 255 8.04 11.86 -13.01
N TYR A 256 7.05 11.05 -13.40
CA TYR A 256 6.91 9.66 -12.94
C TYR A 256 7.71 8.66 -13.75
N ILE A 257 8.06 9.00 -14.98
CA ILE A 257 8.91 8.20 -15.86
C ILE A 257 9.97 9.08 -16.52
N THR A 258 11.01 8.42 -17.03
CA THR A 258 12.00 9.02 -17.94
C THR A 258 12.17 8.11 -19.15
N ARG A 259 12.54 8.68 -20.30
CA ARG A 259 12.88 7.95 -21.53
C ARG A 259 14.36 8.00 -21.80
N ILE A 260 14.95 6.82 -22.02
CA ILE A 260 16.35 6.68 -22.42
C ILE A 260 16.38 6.31 -23.89
N TRP A 261 17.02 7.14 -24.71
CA TRP A 261 17.09 6.96 -26.15
C TRP A 261 18.37 6.21 -26.55
N SER A 262 18.22 5.24 -27.45
CA SER A 262 19.31 4.54 -28.12
C SER A 262 19.06 4.60 -29.63
N GLY A 263 19.68 5.57 -30.30
CA GLY A 263 19.41 5.87 -31.70
C GLY A 263 17.93 6.27 -31.94
N ARG A 264 17.19 5.47 -32.70
CA ARG A 264 15.77 5.69 -33.01
C ARG A 264 14.82 4.96 -32.05
N ARG A 265 15.35 4.19 -31.10
CA ARG A 265 14.57 3.42 -30.12
C ARG A 265 14.66 4.11 -28.75
N PHE A 266 13.68 3.89 -27.93
CA PHE A 266 13.72 4.33 -26.53
C PHE A 266 13.25 3.23 -25.60
N SER A 267 13.67 3.30 -24.36
CA SER A 267 13.11 2.57 -23.25
C SER A 267 12.53 3.53 -22.21
N VAL A 268 11.48 3.12 -21.54
CA VAL A 268 10.79 3.87 -20.49
C VAL A 268 11.22 3.32 -19.16
N HIS A 269 11.63 4.19 -18.25
CA HIS A 269 12.06 3.84 -16.91
C HIS A 269 11.24 4.59 -15.88
N ILE A 270 10.92 3.91 -14.78
CA ILE A 270 10.22 4.53 -13.66
C ILE A 270 11.19 5.38 -12.84
N THR A 271 10.75 6.56 -12.41
CA THR A 271 11.48 7.42 -11.46
C THR A 271 11.12 7.06 -10.01
N ASP A 272 11.82 7.64 -9.03
CA ASP A 272 11.45 7.46 -7.63
C ASP A 272 10.04 8.00 -7.35
N ALA A 273 9.66 9.15 -7.93
CA ALA A 273 8.30 9.66 -7.83
C ALA A 273 7.27 8.68 -8.44
N GLY A 274 7.59 8.07 -9.58
CA GLY A 274 6.75 7.03 -10.19
C GLY A 274 6.60 5.79 -9.31
N ARG A 275 7.65 5.39 -8.59
CA ARG A 275 7.60 4.28 -7.62
C ARG A 275 6.61 4.56 -6.48
N TYR A 276 6.62 5.79 -5.95
CA TYR A 276 5.64 6.20 -4.93
C TYR A 276 4.20 6.07 -5.46
N ILE A 277 3.94 6.56 -6.68
CA ILE A 277 2.62 6.46 -7.31
C ILE A 277 2.22 5.00 -7.54
N ALA A 278 3.14 4.15 -8.01
CA ALA A 278 2.88 2.72 -8.18
C ALA A 278 2.52 2.05 -6.85
N CYS A 279 3.30 2.29 -5.79
CA CYS A 279 3.08 1.70 -4.48
C CYS A 279 1.77 2.17 -3.83
N VAL A 280 1.47 3.47 -3.93
CA VAL A 280 0.25 4.02 -3.31
C VAL A 280 -1.03 3.73 -4.10
N SER A 281 -0.94 3.23 -5.34
CA SER A 281 -2.12 2.88 -6.16
C SER A 281 -2.98 1.77 -5.57
N GLY A 282 -2.39 0.86 -4.77
CA GLY A 282 -3.05 -0.37 -4.29
C GLY A 282 -3.25 -1.45 -5.36
N LEU A 283 -2.51 -1.37 -6.47
CA LEU A 283 -2.61 -2.30 -7.61
C LEU A 283 -1.41 -3.27 -7.72
N LEU A 284 -0.44 -3.18 -6.81
CA LEU A 284 0.75 -4.03 -6.75
C LEU A 284 0.53 -5.34 -6.02
#